data_3f441b63bf7dca63a1be2db726e3fd48
#
_entry.id   3f441b63bf7dca63a1be2db726e3fd48
#
_cell.length_a   1.000
_cell.length_b   1.000
_cell.length_c   1.000
_cell.angle_alpha   90.00
_cell.angle_beta   90.00
_cell.angle_gamma   90.00
#
_symmetry.space_group_name_H-M   'P 1'
#
loop_
_entity.id
_entity.type
_entity.pdbx_description
1 polymer ?
#
loop_
_entity_poly.entity_id
_entity_poly.type
_entity_poly.pdbx_seq_one_letter_code
_entity_poly.pdbx_strand_id
1 'polypeptide(L)'
;QQVSSAASDVYKRQVVGDALSTHPDVDMMHFTGSTRAGIAVAQSSAPTVKRVAQELGGKSANIILDDADLEKAVSAGVNLCFLNTGQSCNAPTRMLVHASQYDDAVKIAKAAAEATVVGYPNEDGTKIGPISNRTQYEKVKRLIDLGVEEGAKLVTGGSELPDGFEKGFFVKPTIFSDVTNDMTIAREEIFGPVLSILKYETEDEAVEIANDTPYGLAGYVQSGNPERAKQVANKIRAGQISINGGRSSCLLYTSDAADDTCC
;
A
#
# COMPACT_ATOMS: atom_id res chain seq x y z
N GLN A 1 2.54 17.59 -24.56
CA GLN A 1 3.43 18.19 -23.54
C GLN A 1 3.07 17.58 -22.20
N GLN A 2 3.95 16.75 -21.66
CA GLN A 2 3.84 16.31 -20.26
C GLN A 2 4.02 17.55 -19.37
N VAL A 3 2.93 18.01 -18.77
CA VAL A 3 3.02 19.00 -17.71
C VAL A 3 3.48 18.27 -16.45
N SER A 4 4.76 18.40 -16.12
CA SER A 4 5.29 17.93 -14.84
C SER A 4 4.53 18.63 -13.70
N SER A 5 3.71 17.88 -12.97
CA SER A 5 2.89 18.38 -11.87
C SER A 5 3.64 18.58 -10.55
N ALA A 6 4.97 18.42 -10.54
CA ALA A 6 5.77 18.46 -9.30
C ALA A 6 5.79 19.82 -8.59
N ALA A 7 5.30 20.88 -9.22
CA ALA A 7 5.32 22.25 -8.68
C ALA A 7 3.95 22.86 -8.43
N SER A 8 2.86 22.14 -8.62
CA SER A 8 1.56 22.72 -8.30
C SER A 8 1.19 22.42 -6.85
N ASP A 9 1.07 23.47 -6.06
CA ASP A 9 0.48 23.50 -4.74
C ASP A 9 -0.80 22.63 -4.67
N VAL A 10 -0.97 21.95 -3.56
CA VAL A 10 -2.12 21.04 -3.29
C VAL A 10 -3.47 21.71 -3.61
N TYR A 11 -3.56 23.02 -3.45
CA TYR A 11 -4.75 23.81 -3.73
C TYR A 11 -4.96 24.04 -5.24
N LYS A 12 -3.89 24.32 -5.99
CA LYS A 12 -3.96 24.56 -7.44
C LYS A 12 -4.21 23.27 -8.25
N ARG A 13 -3.81 22.12 -7.72
CA ARG A 13 -4.05 20.82 -8.38
C ARG A 13 -5.53 20.50 -8.59
N GLN A 14 -6.38 20.88 -7.64
CA GLN A 14 -7.82 20.64 -7.75
C GLN A 14 -8.43 21.48 -8.88
N VAL A 15 -8.10 22.75 -8.97
CA VAL A 15 -8.61 23.66 -10.01
C VAL A 15 -8.11 23.25 -11.39
N VAL A 16 -6.81 22.98 -11.54
CA VAL A 16 -6.21 22.58 -12.82
C VAL A 16 -6.68 21.17 -13.23
N GLY A 17 -6.74 20.23 -12.28
CA GLY A 17 -7.21 18.87 -12.54
C GLY A 17 -8.67 18.83 -12.99
N ASP A 18 -9.54 19.62 -12.38
CA ASP A 18 -10.93 19.73 -12.78
C ASP A 18 -11.08 20.41 -14.15
N ALA A 19 -10.35 21.51 -14.39
CA ALA A 19 -10.33 22.18 -15.68
C ALA A 19 -9.87 21.25 -16.83
N LEU A 20 -8.84 20.42 -16.60
CA LEU A 20 -8.41 19.42 -17.59
C LEU A 20 -9.47 18.32 -17.78
N SER A 21 -10.09 17.87 -16.70
CA SER A 21 -11.10 16.80 -16.74
C SER A 21 -12.35 17.24 -17.52
N THR A 22 -12.71 18.51 -17.45
CA THR A 22 -13.89 19.08 -18.11
C THR A 22 -13.60 19.66 -19.50
N HIS A 23 -12.32 19.89 -19.86
CA HIS A 23 -11.96 20.60 -21.08
C HIS A 23 -12.34 19.82 -22.35
N PRO A 24 -13.05 20.41 -23.32
CA PRO A 24 -13.51 19.70 -24.51
C PRO A 24 -12.38 19.22 -25.43
N ASP A 25 -11.24 19.90 -25.46
CA ASP A 25 -10.10 19.59 -26.33
C ASP A 25 -9.12 18.59 -25.66
N VAL A 26 -9.47 18.04 -24.50
CA VAL A 26 -8.73 16.94 -23.85
C VAL A 26 -9.42 15.62 -24.16
N ASP A 27 -8.76 14.75 -24.92
CA ASP A 27 -9.34 13.48 -25.38
C ASP A 27 -9.26 12.35 -24.34
N MET A 28 -8.26 12.39 -23.46
CA MET A 28 -8.03 11.35 -22.45
C MET A 28 -7.51 11.95 -21.15
N MET A 29 -7.95 11.38 -20.05
CA MET A 29 -7.38 11.63 -18.70
C MET A 29 -6.65 10.40 -18.21
N HIS A 30 -5.44 10.60 -17.70
CA HIS A 30 -4.74 9.60 -16.88
C HIS A 30 -4.56 10.17 -15.46
N PHE A 31 -5.09 9.48 -14.48
CA PHE A 31 -5.12 9.95 -13.09
C PHE A 31 -4.53 8.92 -12.14
N THR A 32 -3.60 9.36 -11.28
CA THR A 32 -3.11 8.58 -10.15
C THR A 32 -3.43 9.31 -8.85
N GLY A 33 -4.09 8.64 -7.91
CA GLY A 33 -4.45 9.22 -6.62
C GLY A 33 -5.48 8.41 -5.83
N SER A 34 -6.20 9.08 -4.91
CA SER A 34 -7.20 8.41 -4.08
C SER A 34 -8.45 8.03 -4.89
N THR A 35 -9.13 6.96 -4.47
CA THR A 35 -10.40 6.52 -5.06
C THR A 35 -11.42 7.65 -5.15
N ARG A 36 -11.55 8.46 -4.09
CA ARG A 36 -12.46 9.62 -4.09
C ARG A 36 -12.14 10.62 -5.20
N ALA A 37 -10.87 10.93 -5.40
CA ALA A 37 -10.47 11.86 -6.45
C ALA A 37 -10.60 11.23 -7.85
N GLY A 38 -10.35 9.94 -8.00
CA GLY A 38 -10.58 9.20 -9.25
C GLY A 38 -12.05 9.22 -9.67
N ILE A 39 -12.97 9.04 -8.72
CA ILE A 39 -14.42 9.16 -8.96
C ILE A 39 -14.75 10.56 -9.48
N ALA A 40 -14.23 11.62 -8.85
CA ALA A 40 -14.46 12.99 -9.28
C ALA A 40 -13.94 13.24 -10.70
N VAL A 41 -12.73 12.78 -11.03
CA VAL A 41 -12.16 12.88 -12.38
C VAL A 41 -13.03 12.17 -13.41
N ALA A 42 -13.49 10.95 -13.11
CA ALA A 42 -14.36 10.20 -14.02
C ALA A 42 -15.70 10.93 -14.26
N GLN A 43 -16.32 11.46 -13.19
CA GLN A 43 -17.56 12.23 -13.28
C GLN A 43 -17.39 13.52 -14.10
N SER A 44 -16.33 14.28 -13.83
CA SER A 44 -16.03 15.53 -14.58
C SER A 44 -15.71 15.26 -16.05
N SER A 45 -15.17 14.10 -16.37
CA SER A 45 -14.82 13.70 -17.74
C SER A 45 -16.00 13.15 -18.56
N ALA A 46 -17.04 12.67 -17.88
CA ALA A 46 -18.17 11.99 -18.52
C ALA A 46 -18.91 12.80 -19.59
N PRO A 47 -19.17 14.14 -19.44
CA PRO A 47 -19.90 14.93 -20.45
C PRO A 47 -19.26 14.95 -21.83
N THR A 48 -17.95 14.76 -21.94
CA THR A 48 -17.22 14.72 -23.22
C THR A 48 -16.90 13.29 -23.67
N VAL A 49 -17.36 12.27 -22.93
CA VAL A 49 -17.12 10.83 -23.20
C VAL A 49 -15.64 10.48 -23.36
N LYS A 50 -14.74 11.28 -22.80
CA LYS A 50 -13.30 11.02 -22.89
C LYS A 50 -12.90 9.79 -22.09
N ARG A 51 -11.88 9.08 -22.56
CA ARG A 51 -11.32 7.94 -21.85
C ARG A 51 -10.66 8.40 -20.54
N VAL A 52 -10.87 7.66 -19.46
CA VAL A 52 -10.21 7.89 -18.17
C VAL A 52 -9.49 6.62 -17.75
N ALA A 53 -8.15 6.64 -17.72
CA ALA A 53 -7.33 5.63 -17.12
C ALA A 53 -7.02 6.02 -15.66
N GLN A 54 -7.13 5.07 -14.73
CA GLN A 54 -7.02 5.37 -13.30
C GLN A 54 -6.11 4.38 -12.59
N GLU A 55 -5.13 4.91 -11.87
CA GLU A 55 -4.32 4.22 -10.89
C GLU A 55 -4.70 4.74 -9.50
N LEU A 56 -5.37 3.91 -8.70
CA LEU A 56 -5.98 4.31 -7.43
C LEU A 56 -5.29 3.65 -6.25
N GLY A 57 -5.85 3.83 -5.06
CA GLY A 57 -5.33 3.28 -3.83
C GLY A 57 -5.40 1.75 -3.74
N GLY A 58 -4.71 1.19 -2.76
CA GLY A 58 -4.67 -0.23 -2.50
C GLY A 58 -4.66 -0.57 -1.01
N LYS A 59 -5.04 -1.81 -0.70
CA LYS A 59 -4.88 -2.45 0.61
C LYS A 59 -4.37 -3.86 0.39
N SER A 60 -3.20 -3.95 -0.25
CA SER A 60 -2.66 -5.19 -0.76
C SER A 60 -2.38 -6.20 0.35
N ALA A 61 -2.78 -7.45 0.11
CA ALA A 61 -2.47 -8.57 0.98
C ALA A 61 -1.12 -9.19 0.59
N ASN A 62 -0.31 -9.56 1.58
CA ASN A 62 0.85 -10.44 1.45
C ASN A 62 0.54 -11.74 2.20
N ILE A 63 0.20 -12.80 1.47
CA ILE A 63 -0.10 -14.10 2.04
C ILE A 63 1.21 -14.87 2.19
N ILE A 64 1.55 -15.22 3.41
CA ILE A 64 2.70 -16.08 3.74
C ILE A 64 2.17 -17.46 4.05
N LEU A 65 2.40 -18.41 3.13
CA LEU A 65 1.97 -19.80 3.31
C LEU A 65 2.90 -20.52 4.32
N ASP A 66 2.39 -21.59 4.93
CA ASP A 66 3.05 -22.32 5.99
C ASP A 66 4.34 -23.06 5.58
N ASP A 67 4.58 -23.19 4.27
CA ASP A 67 5.80 -23.74 3.69
C ASP A 67 6.83 -22.68 3.25
N ALA A 68 6.54 -21.40 3.45
CA ALA A 68 7.47 -20.33 3.14
C ALA A 68 8.64 -20.27 4.12
N ASP A 69 9.77 -19.74 3.65
CA ASP A 69 10.84 -19.30 4.55
C ASP A 69 10.35 -18.09 5.36
N LEU A 70 9.86 -18.34 6.57
CA LEU A 70 9.15 -17.37 7.39
C LEU A 70 9.99 -16.12 7.68
N GLU A 71 11.24 -16.30 8.11
CA GLU A 71 12.17 -15.19 8.43
C GLU A 71 12.34 -14.25 7.23
N LYS A 72 12.64 -14.83 6.08
CA LYS A 72 12.85 -14.11 4.84
C LYS A 72 11.55 -13.45 4.34
N ALA A 73 10.45 -14.18 4.35
CA ALA A 73 9.17 -13.70 3.83
C ALA A 73 8.61 -12.54 4.66
N VAL A 74 8.65 -12.65 5.99
CA VAL A 74 8.16 -11.62 6.92
C VAL A 74 9.05 -10.39 6.84
N SER A 75 10.38 -10.55 6.96
CA SER A 75 11.32 -9.41 6.92
C SER A 75 11.24 -8.66 5.59
N ALA A 76 11.17 -9.38 4.47
CA ALA A 76 10.98 -8.76 3.16
C ALA A 76 9.62 -8.05 3.03
N GLY A 77 8.56 -8.64 3.58
CA GLY A 77 7.22 -8.04 3.60
C GLY A 77 7.16 -6.74 4.39
N VAL A 78 7.80 -6.69 5.56
CA VAL A 78 7.92 -5.45 6.37
C VAL A 78 8.68 -4.37 5.61
N ASN A 79 9.85 -4.71 5.06
CA ASN A 79 10.67 -3.78 4.28
C ASN A 79 9.92 -3.24 3.06
N LEU A 80 9.18 -4.08 2.36
CA LEU A 80 8.38 -3.67 1.20
C LEU A 80 7.20 -2.78 1.61
N CYS A 81 6.54 -3.09 2.73
CA CYS A 81 5.48 -2.25 3.29
C CYS A 81 5.97 -0.85 3.64
N PHE A 82 7.19 -0.75 4.18
CA PHE A 82 7.76 0.54 4.62
C PHE A 82 8.52 1.28 3.53
N LEU A 83 8.73 0.67 2.36
CA LEU A 83 9.35 1.35 1.23
C LEU A 83 8.65 2.67 0.93
N ASN A 84 9.43 3.74 0.67
CA ASN A 84 8.90 5.10 0.50
C ASN A 84 8.03 5.57 1.69
N THR A 85 8.37 5.13 2.90
CA THR A 85 7.63 5.44 4.13
C THR A 85 6.17 4.92 4.08
N GLY A 86 5.93 3.82 3.39
CA GLY A 86 4.60 3.23 3.20
C GLY A 86 3.67 4.04 2.28
N GLN A 87 4.20 5.07 1.61
CA GLN A 87 3.45 5.94 0.71
C GLN A 87 3.47 5.40 -0.73
N SER A 88 3.04 4.15 -0.89
CA SER A 88 2.95 3.46 -2.17
C SER A 88 1.60 2.74 -2.28
N CYS A 89 0.92 2.93 -3.39
CA CYS A 89 -0.42 2.38 -3.61
C CYS A 89 -0.47 0.84 -3.59
N ASN A 90 0.63 0.18 -3.96
CA ASN A 90 0.77 -1.26 -3.96
C ASN A 90 1.41 -1.83 -2.67
N ALA A 91 1.71 -1.01 -1.66
CA ALA A 91 2.35 -1.47 -0.43
C ALA A 91 1.56 -2.64 0.22
N PRO A 92 2.22 -3.76 0.59
CA PRO A 92 1.57 -4.91 1.22
C PRO A 92 1.28 -4.65 2.70
N THR A 93 0.29 -3.83 2.97
CA THR A 93 -0.04 -3.34 4.31
C THR A 93 -0.89 -4.30 5.14
N ARG A 94 -1.38 -5.39 4.55
CA ARG A 94 -1.99 -6.53 5.25
C ARG A 94 -1.09 -7.75 5.06
N MET A 95 -0.47 -8.24 6.14
CA MET A 95 0.29 -9.49 6.13
C MET A 95 -0.57 -10.60 6.71
N LEU A 96 -0.89 -11.60 5.91
CA LEU A 96 -1.69 -12.75 6.30
C LEU A 96 -0.75 -13.91 6.60
N VAL A 97 -0.81 -14.45 7.83
CA VAL A 97 0.10 -15.49 8.30
C VAL A 97 -0.71 -16.68 8.83
N HIS A 98 -0.29 -17.89 8.47
CA HIS A 98 -0.89 -19.11 8.99
C HIS A 98 -0.79 -19.18 10.52
N ALA A 99 -1.84 -19.65 11.19
CA ALA A 99 -1.96 -19.66 12.65
C ALA A 99 -0.78 -20.32 13.36
N SER A 100 -0.24 -21.41 12.80
CA SER A 100 0.90 -22.14 13.37
C SER A 100 2.20 -21.36 13.43
N GLN A 101 2.35 -20.29 12.64
CA GLN A 101 3.56 -19.48 12.54
C GLN A 101 3.34 -18.03 12.99
N TYR A 102 2.13 -17.71 13.45
CA TYR A 102 1.70 -16.33 13.70
C TYR A 102 2.57 -15.61 14.73
N ASP A 103 2.80 -16.22 15.89
CA ASP A 103 3.57 -15.60 16.97
C ASP A 103 5.04 -15.35 16.59
N ASP A 104 5.63 -16.26 15.82
CA ASP A 104 6.99 -16.08 15.33
C ASP A 104 7.06 -15.02 14.23
N ALA A 105 6.08 -14.97 13.34
CA ALA A 105 5.97 -13.90 12.34
C ALA A 105 5.85 -12.51 13.00
N VAL A 106 5.07 -12.38 14.08
CA VAL A 106 4.95 -11.12 14.84
C VAL A 106 6.28 -10.69 15.44
N LYS A 107 7.06 -11.64 16.01
CA LYS A 107 8.40 -11.34 16.54
C LYS A 107 9.37 -10.88 15.45
N ILE A 108 9.39 -11.59 14.31
CA ILE A 108 10.23 -11.23 13.17
C ILE A 108 9.84 -9.85 12.62
N ALA A 109 8.54 -9.59 12.44
CA ALA A 109 8.04 -8.31 11.95
C ALA A 109 8.43 -7.16 12.90
N LYS A 110 8.32 -7.37 14.22
CA LYS A 110 8.78 -6.42 15.23
C LYS A 110 10.25 -6.08 15.05
N ALA A 111 11.12 -7.10 15.00
CA ALA A 111 12.56 -6.91 14.86
C ALA A 111 12.91 -6.16 13.56
N ALA A 112 12.27 -6.50 12.44
CA ALA A 112 12.47 -5.82 11.17
C ALA A 112 12.01 -4.34 11.20
N ALA A 113 10.89 -4.06 11.87
CA ALA A 113 10.40 -2.70 12.04
C ALA A 113 11.33 -1.85 12.92
N GLU A 114 11.80 -2.40 14.04
CA GLU A 114 12.73 -1.72 14.97
C GLU A 114 14.11 -1.48 14.34
N ALA A 115 14.53 -2.30 13.38
CA ALA A 115 15.74 -2.11 12.61
C ALA A 115 15.60 -1.06 11.48
N THR A 116 14.39 -0.56 11.22
CA THR A 116 14.14 0.42 10.17
C THR A 116 14.49 1.83 10.66
N VAL A 117 15.58 2.39 10.12
CA VAL A 117 16.06 3.71 10.49
C VAL A 117 15.18 4.81 9.91
N VAL A 118 14.59 5.62 10.78
CA VAL A 118 13.88 6.85 10.42
C VAL A 118 14.86 8.01 10.43
N GLY A 119 14.90 8.80 9.37
CA GLY A 119 15.88 9.90 9.28
C GLY A 119 15.56 10.92 8.20
N TYR A 120 16.41 11.92 8.09
CA TYR A 120 16.31 12.86 6.97
C TYR A 120 16.81 12.19 5.68
N PRO A 121 16.20 12.49 4.52
CA PRO A 121 16.52 11.81 3.24
C PRO A 121 17.98 11.96 2.78
N ASN A 122 18.68 12.96 3.28
CA ASN A 122 20.10 13.25 2.96
C ASN A 122 21.09 12.66 3.99
N GLU A 123 20.62 11.92 4.98
CA GLU A 123 21.46 11.28 5.98
C GLU A 123 21.74 9.82 5.58
N ASP A 124 23.00 9.43 5.72
CA ASP A 124 23.42 8.06 5.44
C ASP A 124 22.73 7.07 6.39
N GLY A 125 22.31 5.93 5.84
CA GLY A 125 21.64 4.88 6.60
C GLY A 125 20.13 5.07 6.78
N THR A 126 19.57 6.23 6.45
CA THR A 126 18.11 6.44 6.46
C THR A 126 17.41 5.44 5.54
N LYS A 127 16.38 4.79 6.06
CA LYS A 127 15.52 3.86 5.32
C LYS A 127 14.18 4.47 4.96
N ILE A 128 13.59 5.21 5.90
CA ILE A 128 12.32 5.92 5.69
C ILE A 128 12.46 7.38 6.13
N GLY A 129 11.86 8.26 5.35
CA GLY A 129 11.83 9.70 5.58
C GLY A 129 10.49 10.17 6.16
N PRO A 130 10.15 11.47 6.00
CA PRO A 130 8.90 12.02 6.47
C PRO A 130 7.72 11.65 5.55
N ILE A 131 6.52 11.77 6.09
CA ILE A 131 5.26 11.79 5.35
C ILE A 131 5.19 13.06 4.49
N SER A 132 4.59 12.96 3.31
CA SER A 132 4.62 13.98 2.26
C SER A 132 4.03 15.34 2.65
N ASN A 133 3.05 15.37 3.56
CA ASN A 133 2.41 16.61 3.99
C ASN A 133 1.67 16.44 5.32
N ARG A 134 1.27 17.56 5.94
CA ARG A 134 0.58 17.59 7.24
C ARG A 134 -0.74 16.81 7.24
N THR A 135 -1.57 16.98 6.22
CA THR A 135 -2.89 16.30 6.17
C THR A 135 -2.73 14.78 6.17
N GLN A 136 -1.76 14.27 5.41
CA GLN A 136 -1.47 12.85 5.38
C GLN A 136 -0.83 12.36 6.69
N TYR A 137 0.07 13.15 7.28
CA TYR A 137 0.66 12.85 8.58
C TYR A 137 -0.40 12.70 9.68
N GLU A 138 -1.33 13.64 9.77
CA GLU A 138 -2.42 13.58 10.75
C GLU A 138 -3.37 12.39 10.47
N LYS A 139 -3.63 12.08 9.20
CA LYS A 139 -4.39 10.87 8.82
C LYS A 139 -3.72 9.60 9.33
N VAL A 140 -2.41 9.46 9.10
CA VAL A 140 -1.65 8.27 9.54
C VAL A 140 -1.72 8.12 11.05
N LYS A 141 -1.46 9.18 11.79
CA LYS A 141 -1.53 9.17 13.27
C LYS A 141 -2.91 8.76 13.77
N ARG A 142 -3.95 9.42 13.27
CA ARG A 142 -5.33 9.10 13.63
C ARG A 142 -5.68 7.64 13.37
N LEU A 143 -5.22 7.06 12.25
CA LEU A 143 -5.49 5.65 11.94
C LEU A 143 -4.68 4.70 12.82
N ILE A 144 -3.47 5.07 13.25
CA ILE A 144 -2.71 4.31 14.24
C ILE A 144 -3.47 4.29 15.58
N ASP A 145 -3.92 5.46 16.06
CA ASP A 145 -4.66 5.56 17.31
C ASP A 145 -5.98 4.78 17.25
N LEU A 146 -6.71 4.89 16.13
CA LEU A 146 -7.95 4.13 15.90
C LEU A 146 -7.71 2.61 15.90
N GLY A 147 -6.59 2.12 15.36
CA GLY A 147 -6.26 0.70 15.42
C GLY A 147 -6.13 0.19 16.86
N VAL A 148 -5.55 0.99 17.76
CA VAL A 148 -5.50 0.68 19.20
C VAL A 148 -6.91 0.72 19.83
N GLU A 149 -7.72 1.73 19.49
CA GLU A 149 -9.09 1.89 19.99
C GLU A 149 -10.00 0.73 19.56
N GLU A 150 -9.83 0.21 18.34
CA GLU A 150 -10.55 -0.95 17.79
C GLU A 150 -10.07 -2.29 18.37
N GLY A 151 -9.01 -2.30 19.19
CA GLY A 151 -8.52 -3.48 19.89
C GLY A 151 -7.39 -4.22 19.21
N ALA A 152 -6.82 -3.70 18.12
CA ALA A 152 -5.59 -4.25 17.57
C ALA A 152 -4.42 -4.03 18.55
N LYS A 153 -3.53 -5.02 18.63
CA LYS A 153 -2.36 -4.95 19.51
C LYS A 153 -1.22 -4.20 18.82
N LEU A 154 -0.87 -3.04 19.35
CA LEU A 154 0.32 -2.32 18.93
C LEU A 154 1.58 -3.08 19.38
N VAL A 155 2.32 -3.65 18.44
CA VAL A 155 3.53 -4.45 18.69
C VAL A 155 4.76 -3.57 18.82
N THR A 156 4.89 -2.56 17.95
CA THR A 156 5.95 -1.55 17.97
C THR A 156 5.51 -0.31 17.16
N GLY A 157 6.19 0.81 17.35
CA GLY A 157 5.88 2.06 16.67
C GLY A 157 4.88 2.94 17.44
N GLY A 158 3.85 3.41 16.75
CA GLY A 158 2.80 4.26 17.33
C GLY A 158 2.75 5.66 16.70
N SER A 159 1.79 6.48 17.17
CA SER A 159 1.47 7.80 16.60
C SER A 159 2.38 8.94 17.09
N GLU A 160 3.25 8.69 18.05
CA GLU A 160 4.21 9.68 18.54
C GLU A 160 5.37 9.89 17.57
N LEU A 161 6.04 11.05 17.67
CA LEU A 161 7.26 11.30 16.93
C LEU A 161 8.33 10.24 17.28
N PRO A 162 9.15 9.82 16.30
CA PRO A 162 10.32 9.01 16.58
C PRO A 162 11.29 9.71 17.53
N ASP A 163 12.06 8.95 18.30
CA ASP A 163 13.05 9.48 19.22
C ASP A 163 14.11 10.30 18.46
N GLY A 164 14.52 11.41 19.02
CA GLY A 164 15.47 12.35 18.39
C GLY A 164 14.83 13.38 17.44
N PHE A 165 13.51 13.33 17.23
CA PHE A 165 12.80 14.32 16.41
C PHE A 165 11.92 15.21 17.30
N GLU A 166 12.12 16.52 17.20
CA GLU A 166 11.28 17.50 17.89
C GLU A 166 10.17 18.06 16.98
N LYS A 167 10.31 17.91 15.67
CA LYS A 167 9.40 18.44 14.64
C LYS A 167 9.51 17.68 13.33
N GLY A 168 8.54 17.89 12.44
CA GLY A 168 8.47 17.26 11.12
C GLY A 168 7.34 16.25 11.05
N PHE A 169 7.17 15.66 9.88
CA PHE A 169 6.09 14.69 9.61
C PHE A 169 6.60 13.25 9.68
N PHE A 170 7.44 12.96 10.66
CA PHE A 170 8.01 11.63 10.83
C PHE A 170 7.06 10.72 11.62
N VAL A 171 6.93 9.47 11.18
CA VAL A 171 6.12 8.44 11.82
C VAL A 171 7.01 7.24 12.12
N LYS A 172 6.84 6.63 13.29
CA LYS A 172 7.54 5.39 13.66
C LYS A 172 7.08 4.25 12.77
N PRO A 173 7.99 3.35 12.31
CA PRO A 173 7.62 2.06 11.73
C PRO A 173 6.68 1.33 12.69
N THR A 174 5.45 1.07 12.25
CA THR A 174 4.37 0.62 13.13
C THR A 174 3.85 -0.75 12.70
N ILE A 175 3.81 -1.68 13.66
CA ILE A 175 3.28 -3.03 13.47
C ILE A 175 2.08 -3.24 14.40
N PHE A 176 0.98 -3.70 13.84
CA PHE A 176 -0.17 -4.22 14.57
C PHE A 176 -0.29 -5.72 14.41
N SER A 177 -0.55 -6.44 15.52
CA SER A 177 -1.00 -7.82 15.55
C SER A 177 -2.44 -7.93 16.06
N ASP A 178 -3.00 -9.12 16.02
CA ASP A 178 -4.37 -9.42 16.44
C ASP A 178 -5.40 -8.55 15.68
N VAL A 179 -5.09 -8.26 14.42
CA VAL A 179 -5.95 -7.48 13.53
C VAL A 179 -6.97 -8.39 12.87
N THR A 180 -8.24 -8.02 12.97
CA THR A 180 -9.33 -8.65 12.20
C THR A 180 -9.62 -7.86 10.92
N ASN A 181 -10.18 -8.51 9.90
CA ASN A 181 -10.32 -7.86 8.58
C ASN A 181 -11.41 -6.76 8.54
N ASP A 182 -12.26 -6.68 9.56
CA ASP A 182 -13.28 -5.64 9.75
C ASP A 182 -12.74 -4.36 10.40
N MET A 183 -11.58 -4.42 11.06
CA MET A 183 -10.95 -3.23 11.66
C MET A 183 -10.58 -2.21 10.58
N THR A 184 -10.72 -0.93 10.91
CA THR A 184 -10.44 0.19 9.99
C THR A 184 -9.01 0.13 9.43
N ILE A 185 -8.03 -0.24 10.26
CA ILE A 185 -6.63 -0.35 9.82
C ILE A 185 -6.38 -1.49 8.83
N ALA A 186 -7.28 -2.49 8.74
CA ALA A 186 -7.25 -3.54 7.72
C ALA A 186 -8.02 -3.16 6.45
N ARG A 187 -8.93 -2.20 6.52
CA ARG A 187 -9.82 -1.83 5.42
C ARG A 187 -9.43 -0.54 4.71
N GLU A 188 -8.97 0.48 5.44
CA GLU A 188 -8.58 1.77 4.86
C GLU A 188 -7.11 1.79 4.44
N GLU A 189 -6.83 2.44 3.31
CA GLU A 189 -5.47 2.77 2.89
C GLU A 189 -4.88 3.84 3.81
N ILE A 190 -3.93 3.45 4.67
CA ILE A 190 -3.28 4.37 5.61
C ILE A 190 -2.30 5.30 4.88
N PHE A 191 -1.55 4.76 3.92
CA PHE A 191 -0.53 5.45 3.13
C PHE A 191 0.59 6.02 4.03
N GLY A 192 1.10 5.16 4.89
CA GLY A 192 2.16 5.41 5.88
C GLY A 192 2.82 4.10 6.30
N PRO A 193 3.88 4.14 7.13
CA PRO A 193 4.66 2.96 7.51
C PRO A 193 3.95 2.14 8.59
N VAL A 194 2.79 1.58 8.24
CA VAL A 194 1.92 0.82 9.16
C VAL A 194 1.55 -0.51 8.52
N LEU A 195 1.92 -1.60 9.18
CA LEU A 195 1.61 -2.97 8.79
C LEU A 195 0.61 -3.60 9.76
N SER A 196 -0.43 -4.21 9.22
CA SER A 196 -1.41 -5.03 9.95
C SER A 196 -1.15 -6.52 9.70
N ILE A 197 -0.96 -7.30 10.77
CA ILE A 197 -0.76 -8.75 10.68
C ILE A 197 -2.08 -9.43 11.07
N LEU A 198 -2.62 -10.22 10.14
CA LEU A 198 -3.83 -11.00 10.29
C LEU A 198 -3.49 -12.49 10.30
N LYS A 199 -4.22 -13.24 11.11
CA LYS A 199 -4.09 -14.69 11.19
C LYS A 199 -5.09 -15.38 10.27
N TYR A 200 -4.72 -16.52 9.69
CA TYR A 200 -5.63 -17.41 8.97
C TYR A 200 -5.33 -18.89 9.32
N GLU A 201 -6.32 -19.76 9.18
CA GLU A 201 -6.21 -21.18 9.46
C GLU A 201 -6.11 -22.03 8.17
N THR A 202 -6.70 -21.58 7.07
CA THR A 202 -6.69 -22.31 5.79
C THR A 202 -6.35 -21.40 4.62
N GLU A 203 -5.83 -21.96 3.53
CA GLU A 203 -5.55 -21.19 2.31
C GLU A 203 -6.79 -20.50 1.73
N ASP A 204 -7.94 -21.16 1.79
CA ASP A 204 -9.18 -20.58 1.28
C ASP A 204 -9.63 -19.40 2.14
N GLU A 205 -9.45 -19.45 3.46
CA GLU A 205 -9.66 -18.30 4.36
C GLU A 205 -8.70 -17.16 4.05
N ALA A 206 -7.41 -17.46 3.81
CA ALA A 206 -6.44 -16.43 3.43
C ALA A 206 -6.84 -15.71 2.13
N VAL A 207 -7.33 -16.46 1.15
CA VAL A 207 -7.83 -15.91 -0.11
C VAL A 207 -9.11 -15.09 0.11
N GLU A 208 -10.03 -15.54 0.95
CA GLU A 208 -11.25 -14.81 1.32
C GLU A 208 -10.90 -13.48 1.97
N ILE A 209 -10.04 -13.47 3.00
CA ILE A 209 -9.55 -12.25 3.67
C ILE A 209 -8.85 -11.33 2.66
N ALA A 210 -7.99 -11.87 1.78
CA ALA A 210 -7.27 -11.08 0.78
C ALA A 210 -8.23 -10.36 -0.17
N ASN A 211 -9.31 -11.03 -0.57
CA ASN A 211 -10.31 -10.54 -1.52
C ASN A 211 -11.40 -9.66 -0.87
N ASP A 212 -11.60 -9.75 0.45
CA ASP A 212 -12.59 -8.93 1.16
C ASP A 212 -12.05 -7.51 1.39
N THR A 213 -12.01 -6.77 0.31
CA THR A 213 -11.57 -5.36 0.26
C THR A 213 -12.21 -4.68 -0.95
N PRO A 214 -12.51 -3.37 -0.89
CA PRO A 214 -12.96 -2.61 -2.06
C PRO A 214 -11.83 -2.37 -3.08
N TYR A 215 -10.58 -2.62 -2.71
CA TYR A 215 -9.41 -2.44 -3.57
C TYR A 215 -9.13 -3.71 -4.40
N GLY A 216 -8.19 -3.60 -5.34
CA GLY A 216 -7.79 -4.71 -6.20
C GLY A 216 -6.51 -4.40 -7.01
N LEU A 217 -5.62 -3.54 -6.47
CA LEU A 217 -4.44 -3.10 -7.20
C LEU A 217 -3.37 -4.19 -7.26
N ALA A 218 -2.90 -4.66 -6.10
CA ALA A 218 -1.82 -5.63 -6.03
C ALA A 218 -2.03 -6.67 -4.91
N GLY A 219 -1.30 -7.78 -5.02
CA GLY A 219 -1.22 -8.82 -4.01
C GLY A 219 0.14 -9.52 -4.05
N TYR A 220 0.44 -10.28 -3.01
CA TYR A 220 1.72 -10.95 -2.83
C TYR A 220 1.47 -12.33 -2.22
N VAL A 221 2.21 -13.34 -2.69
CA VAL A 221 2.15 -14.70 -2.16
C VAL A 221 3.57 -15.22 -1.96
N GLN A 222 3.83 -15.76 -0.76
CA GLN A 222 5.10 -16.34 -0.39
C GLN A 222 4.91 -17.83 -0.08
N SER A 223 5.70 -18.70 -0.69
CA SER A 223 5.65 -20.16 -0.51
C SER A 223 7.00 -20.78 -0.87
N GLY A 224 7.36 -21.86 -0.20
CA GLY A 224 8.48 -22.71 -0.59
C GLY A 224 8.21 -23.46 -1.90
N ASN A 225 6.93 -23.63 -2.28
CA ASN A 225 6.51 -24.28 -3.52
C ASN A 225 5.93 -23.26 -4.52
N PRO A 226 6.64 -22.93 -5.62
CA PRO A 226 6.17 -21.94 -6.59
C PRO A 226 4.82 -22.28 -7.26
N GLU A 227 4.52 -23.55 -7.49
CA GLU A 227 3.25 -23.97 -8.11
C GLU A 227 2.08 -23.77 -7.13
N ARG A 228 2.28 -24.07 -5.84
CA ARG A 228 1.30 -23.77 -4.79
C ARG A 228 1.06 -22.26 -4.68
N ALA A 229 2.12 -21.46 -4.68
CA ALA A 229 2.02 -20.00 -4.68
C ALA A 229 1.20 -19.49 -5.87
N LYS A 230 1.40 -20.05 -7.05
CA LYS A 230 0.67 -19.70 -8.27
C LYS A 230 -0.83 -20.09 -8.19
N GLN A 231 -1.14 -21.26 -7.60
CA GLN A 231 -2.52 -21.68 -7.39
C GLN A 231 -3.27 -20.71 -6.47
N VAL A 232 -2.65 -20.27 -5.37
CA VAL A 232 -3.21 -19.26 -4.45
C VAL A 232 -3.30 -17.90 -5.16
N ALA A 233 -2.25 -17.47 -5.85
CA ALA A 233 -2.21 -16.20 -6.58
C ALA A 233 -3.36 -16.06 -7.59
N ASN A 234 -3.67 -17.13 -8.31
CA ASN A 234 -4.77 -17.15 -9.30
C ASN A 234 -6.18 -16.95 -8.70
N LYS A 235 -6.33 -17.13 -7.39
CA LYS A 235 -7.58 -16.91 -6.66
C LYS A 235 -7.73 -15.49 -6.13
N ILE A 236 -6.65 -14.68 -6.13
CA ILE A 236 -6.65 -13.33 -5.59
C ILE A 236 -7.17 -12.34 -6.64
N ARG A 237 -8.14 -11.53 -6.25
CA ARG A 237 -8.75 -10.50 -7.09
C ARG A 237 -7.92 -9.22 -7.05
N ALA A 238 -6.82 -9.19 -7.82
CA ALA A 238 -5.98 -8.01 -7.97
C ALA A 238 -5.39 -7.93 -9.38
N GLY A 239 -5.06 -6.73 -9.82
CA GLY A 239 -4.50 -6.48 -11.14
C GLY A 239 -3.07 -7.03 -11.30
N GLN A 240 -2.32 -7.11 -10.20
CA GLN A 240 -0.95 -7.63 -10.21
C GLN A 240 -0.70 -8.48 -8.97
N ILE A 241 -0.13 -9.69 -9.17
CA ILE A 241 0.30 -10.55 -8.07
C ILE A 241 1.80 -10.85 -8.19
N SER A 242 2.54 -10.59 -7.12
CA SER A 242 3.95 -10.96 -7.00
C SER A 242 4.11 -12.26 -6.21
N ILE A 243 4.86 -13.21 -6.75
CA ILE A 243 5.18 -14.48 -6.10
C ILE A 243 6.63 -14.48 -5.68
N ASN A 244 6.92 -14.76 -4.41
CA ASN A 244 8.26 -14.90 -3.84
C ASN A 244 9.19 -13.70 -4.14
N GLY A 245 8.64 -12.47 -4.15
CA GLY A 245 9.39 -11.27 -4.44
C GLY A 245 9.71 -11.04 -5.92
N GLY A 246 9.16 -11.87 -6.82
CA GLY A 246 9.26 -11.66 -8.26
C GLY A 246 8.67 -10.31 -8.67
N ARG A 247 9.39 -9.56 -9.48
CA ARG A 247 8.88 -8.32 -10.07
C ARG A 247 8.38 -8.64 -11.48
N SER A 248 7.08 -8.51 -11.70
CA SER A 248 6.57 -8.33 -13.06
C SER A 248 6.35 -6.85 -13.27
N SER A 249 7.00 -6.27 -14.25
CA SER A 249 6.70 -4.92 -14.70
C SER A 249 5.98 -5.07 -16.04
N CYS A 250 4.67 -5.02 -16.01
CA CYS A 250 3.89 -4.91 -17.25
C CYS A 250 3.25 -3.53 -17.27
N LEU A 251 3.73 -2.68 -18.16
CA LEU A 251 3.19 -1.36 -18.43
C LEU A 251 2.05 -1.43 -19.47
N LEU A 252 1.20 -2.45 -19.39
CA LEU A 252 0.15 -2.76 -20.37
C LEU A 252 -0.90 -1.65 -20.57
N TYR A 253 -0.88 -0.60 -19.76
CA TYR A 253 -1.77 0.55 -19.88
C TYR A 253 -0.98 1.86 -19.88
N THR A 254 0.15 1.87 -20.58
CA THR A 254 0.83 3.12 -20.85
C THR A 254 0.05 3.93 -21.88
N SER A 255 0.09 5.16 -21.71
CA SER A 255 -0.70 6.29 -22.07
C SER A 255 -1.05 6.49 -23.54
N ASP A 256 -0.50 5.73 -24.48
CA ASP A 256 -0.73 5.91 -25.92
C ASP A 256 -0.57 4.57 -26.65
N ALA A 257 -1.44 4.32 -27.62
CA ALA A 257 -1.33 3.16 -28.52
C ALA A 257 -0.03 3.15 -29.32
N ALA A 258 0.71 4.24 -29.39
CA ALA A 258 2.03 4.32 -29.99
C ALA A 258 3.15 3.79 -29.07
N ASP A 259 2.90 3.68 -27.76
CA ASP A 259 3.84 3.12 -26.78
C ASP A 259 3.71 1.59 -26.61
N ASP A 260 2.72 0.97 -27.25
CA ASP A 260 2.45 -0.48 -27.20
C ASP A 260 3.39 -1.33 -28.08
N THR A 261 4.64 -0.95 -28.21
CA THR A 261 5.60 -1.72 -29.02
C THR A 261 6.35 -2.80 -28.26
N CYS A 262 5.98 -3.10 -27.02
CA CYS A 262 6.68 -4.06 -26.17
C CYS A 262 5.73 -5.02 -25.46
N CYS A 263 5.21 -5.99 -26.21
CA CYS A 263 4.77 -7.28 -25.67
C CYS A 263 5.27 -8.41 -26.56
#